data_27062e9d2fb49f5337e02baebac8cd4c
#
_entry.id   27062e9d2fb49f5337e02baebac8cd4c
#
_cell.length_a   1.000
_cell.length_b   1.000
_cell.length_c   1.000
_cell.angle_alpha   90.00
_cell.angle_beta   90.00
_cell.angle_gamma   90.00
#
_symmetry.space_group_name_H-M   'P 1'
#
loop_
_entity.id
_entity.type
_entity.pdbx_description
1 polymer ?
#
loop_
_entity_poly.entity_id
_entity_poly.type
_entity_poly.pdbx_seq_one_letter_code
_entity_poly.pdbx_strand_id
1 'polypeptide(L)'
;HADDSVASSCRPIADMVAKQAVTSSEGGKRLRALLTLDSFRAFASEDVRERDFDALLDLACAVEVFQTGALVHDDIIDDSDLRRGKPSAHRAFSTGTHSEAIGHGLGIMLGDMLATASVDIADKAASKLTHGSDVVAALLNMHREVEVGQVLDLAVELNPLDDPDELVEASLNVFRWKTASYTTIAPLEFGMLAAGIGKDDARKQALAVGLPLGLAFQLADDLLDVVGSSSIRAKPVGGDIAKASARCF
;
A
#
# COMPACT_ATOMS: atom_id res chain seq x y z
N HIS A 1 -19.27 -7.14 -7.08
CA HIS A 1 -20.55 -7.71 -7.49
C HIS A 1 -21.15 -8.49 -6.32
N ALA A 2 -22.08 -7.86 -5.55
CA ALA A 2 -23.00 -8.62 -4.74
C ALA A 2 -23.98 -9.28 -5.72
N ASP A 3 -23.58 -10.44 -6.24
CA ASP A 3 -24.31 -11.21 -7.22
C ASP A 3 -25.56 -11.81 -6.57
N ASP A 4 -26.61 -12.07 -7.37
CA ASP A 4 -27.83 -12.74 -6.94
C ASP A 4 -27.60 -14.15 -6.34
N SER A 5 -26.36 -14.65 -6.45
CA SER A 5 -25.89 -15.90 -5.84
C SER A 5 -25.69 -15.84 -4.32
N VAL A 6 -25.56 -14.63 -3.72
CA VAL A 6 -25.39 -14.50 -2.26
C VAL A 6 -26.69 -14.73 -1.55
N ALA A 7 -26.72 -15.70 -0.61
CA ALA A 7 -27.89 -15.98 0.21
C ALA A 7 -28.38 -14.71 0.91
N SER A 8 -29.71 -14.53 0.94
CA SER A 8 -30.32 -13.30 1.49
C SER A 8 -29.94 -13.02 2.95
N SER A 9 -29.70 -14.06 3.75
CA SER A 9 -29.23 -13.96 5.13
C SER A 9 -27.80 -13.43 5.27
N CYS A 10 -26.93 -13.59 4.23
CA CYS A 10 -25.56 -13.15 4.23
C CYS A 10 -25.40 -11.76 3.56
N ARG A 11 -26.40 -11.31 2.83
CA ARG A 11 -26.35 -10.03 2.08
C ARG A 11 -25.99 -8.82 2.95
N PRO A 12 -26.54 -8.63 4.17
CA PRO A 12 -26.16 -7.47 5.02
C PRO A 12 -24.66 -7.40 5.34
N ILE A 13 -24.02 -8.57 5.51
CA ILE A 13 -22.57 -8.62 5.78
C ILE A 13 -21.78 -8.31 4.49
N ALA A 14 -22.19 -8.86 3.34
CA ALA A 14 -21.56 -8.54 2.05
C ALA A 14 -21.65 -7.04 1.74
N ASP A 15 -22.80 -6.41 1.97
CA ASP A 15 -23.00 -4.98 1.80
C ASP A 15 -22.14 -4.15 2.76
N MET A 16 -21.98 -4.60 4.01
CA MET A 16 -21.10 -3.98 5.00
C MET A 16 -19.64 -4.02 4.53
N VAL A 17 -19.16 -5.16 4.01
CA VAL A 17 -17.80 -5.30 3.47
C VAL A 17 -17.60 -4.39 2.26
N ALA A 18 -18.54 -4.36 1.32
CA ALA A 18 -18.48 -3.49 0.15
C ALA A 18 -18.43 -1.99 0.54
N LYS A 19 -19.26 -1.58 1.50
CA LYS A 19 -19.26 -0.22 2.04
C LYS A 19 -17.92 0.12 2.70
N GLN A 20 -17.35 -0.80 3.49
CA GLN A 20 -16.09 -0.60 4.17
C GLN A 20 -14.92 -0.51 3.19
N ALA A 21 -14.92 -1.25 2.08
CA ALA A 21 -13.93 -1.12 1.01
C ALA A 21 -13.86 0.33 0.50
N VAL A 22 -15.02 0.95 0.23
CA VAL A 22 -15.09 2.35 -0.20
C VAL A 22 -14.59 3.28 0.91
N THR A 23 -15.10 3.11 2.14
CA THR A 23 -14.72 3.98 3.29
C THR A 23 -13.21 3.91 3.58
N SER A 24 -12.60 2.72 3.54
CA SER A 24 -11.17 2.53 3.75
C SER A 24 -10.31 3.15 2.63
N SER A 25 -10.88 3.30 1.44
CA SER A 25 -10.21 3.92 0.29
C SER A 25 -10.30 5.44 0.28
N GLU A 26 -11.15 6.06 1.11
CA GLU A 26 -11.33 7.51 1.16
C GLU A 26 -10.13 8.24 1.77
N GLY A 27 -9.91 9.47 1.34
CA GLY A 27 -8.83 10.34 1.83
C GLY A 27 -7.45 9.94 1.29
N GLY A 28 -6.39 10.46 1.92
CA GLY A 28 -5.01 10.27 1.47
C GLY A 28 -4.60 11.24 0.34
N LYS A 29 -3.28 11.34 0.13
CA LYS A 29 -2.67 12.28 -0.85
C LYS A 29 -2.52 11.67 -2.24
N ARG A 30 -2.84 10.39 -2.43
CA ARG A 30 -2.70 9.65 -3.69
C ARG A 30 -1.27 9.71 -4.27
N LEU A 31 -0.27 9.70 -3.41
CA LEU A 31 1.13 9.86 -3.82
C LEU A 31 1.57 8.81 -4.83
N ARG A 32 1.16 7.55 -4.65
CA ARG A 32 1.54 6.44 -5.53
C ARG A 32 0.96 6.60 -6.92
N ALA A 33 -0.33 6.94 -7.00
CA ALA A 33 -0.99 7.25 -8.26
C ALA A 33 -0.33 8.44 -8.95
N LEU A 34 -0.03 9.52 -8.22
CA LEU A 34 0.62 10.71 -8.78
C LEU A 34 2.02 10.38 -9.30
N LEU A 35 2.83 9.61 -8.56
CA LEU A 35 4.16 9.19 -9.02
C LEU A 35 4.08 8.33 -10.29
N THR A 36 3.10 7.43 -10.39
CA THR A 36 2.86 6.64 -11.61
C THR A 36 2.55 7.54 -12.80
N LEU A 37 1.64 8.50 -12.62
CA LEU A 37 1.25 9.45 -13.67
C LEU A 37 2.40 10.38 -14.08
N ASP A 38 3.16 10.89 -13.12
CA ASP A 38 4.26 11.82 -13.39
C ASP A 38 5.46 11.10 -14.03
N SER A 39 5.75 9.87 -13.60
CA SER A 39 6.75 9.03 -14.25
C SER A 39 6.40 8.77 -15.70
N PHE A 40 5.14 8.38 -15.99
CA PHE A 40 4.68 8.21 -17.37
C PHE A 40 4.83 9.50 -18.19
N ARG A 41 4.39 10.64 -17.66
CA ARG A 41 4.51 11.93 -18.35
C ARG A 41 5.95 12.33 -18.65
N ALA A 42 6.89 11.93 -17.80
CA ALA A 42 8.29 12.24 -17.99
C ALA A 42 8.93 11.47 -19.17
N PHE A 43 8.44 10.27 -19.45
CA PHE A 43 9.07 9.36 -20.43
C PHE A 43 8.24 9.11 -21.70
N ALA A 44 6.92 9.25 -21.64
CA ALA A 44 6.04 8.97 -22.77
C ALA A 44 6.09 10.06 -23.84
N SER A 45 6.11 9.67 -25.12
CA SER A 45 5.85 10.56 -26.26
C SER A 45 4.39 11.03 -26.27
N GLU A 46 4.08 12.06 -27.05
CA GLU A 46 2.74 12.67 -27.04
C GLU A 46 1.66 11.68 -27.52
N ASP A 47 1.94 10.93 -28.58
CA ASP A 47 1.07 9.88 -29.11
C ASP A 47 0.82 8.75 -28.11
N VAL A 48 1.82 8.35 -27.33
CA VAL A 48 1.68 7.35 -26.25
C VAL A 48 0.84 7.93 -25.10
N ARG A 49 1.03 9.19 -24.75
CA ARG A 49 0.23 9.85 -23.71
C ARG A 49 -1.25 9.89 -24.06
N GLU A 50 -1.58 10.23 -25.30
CA GLU A 50 -2.98 10.27 -25.74
C GLU A 50 -3.60 8.88 -25.80
N ARG A 51 -2.86 7.88 -26.32
CA ARG A 51 -3.36 6.53 -26.50
C ARG A 51 -3.54 5.76 -25.19
N ASP A 52 -2.58 5.85 -24.27
CA ASP A 52 -2.46 4.93 -23.12
C ASP A 52 -2.88 5.57 -21.78
N PHE A 53 -3.33 6.82 -21.77
CA PHE A 53 -3.65 7.54 -20.53
C PHE A 53 -4.74 6.86 -19.69
N ASP A 54 -5.80 6.36 -20.29
CA ASP A 54 -6.89 5.68 -19.58
C ASP A 54 -6.40 4.39 -18.91
N ALA A 55 -5.59 3.61 -19.64
CA ALA A 55 -4.98 2.39 -19.10
C ALA A 55 -4.01 2.73 -17.94
N LEU A 56 -3.22 3.79 -18.07
CA LEU A 56 -2.35 4.27 -17.01
C LEU A 56 -3.14 4.72 -15.78
N LEU A 57 -4.26 5.40 -15.96
CA LEU A 57 -5.12 5.83 -14.85
C LEU A 57 -5.69 4.64 -14.10
N ASP A 58 -6.14 3.60 -14.81
CA ASP A 58 -6.58 2.34 -14.22
C ASP A 58 -5.44 1.68 -13.41
N LEU A 59 -4.22 1.65 -13.97
CA LEU A 59 -3.04 1.12 -13.28
C LEU A 59 -2.69 1.92 -12.01
N ALA A 60 -2.77 3.24 -12.07
CA ALA A 60 -2.56 4.12 -10.91
C ALA A 60 -3.63 3.88 -9.83
N CYS A 61 -4.88 3.63 -10.22
CA CYS A 61 -5.94 3.21 -9.30
C CYS A 61 -5.66 1.85 -8.67
N ALA A 62 -5.13 0.87 -9.43
CA ALA A 62 -4.77 -0.44 -8.91
C ALA A 62 -3.79 -0.35 -7.74
N VAL A 63 -2.78 0.52 -7.84
CA VAL A 63 -1.79 0.72 -6.77
C VAL A 63 -2.43 1.33 -5.51
N GLU A 64 -3.37 2.25 -5.65
CA GLU A 64 -4.09 2.84 -4.51
C GLU A 64 -5.05 1.82 -3.85
N VAL A 65 -5.64 0.91 -4.65
CA VAL A 65 -6.46 -0.19 -4.13
C VAL A 65 -5.59 -1.18 -3.35
N PHE A 66 -4.41 -1.53 -3.89
CA PHE A 66 -3.42 -2.34 -3.16
C PHE A 66 -3.05 -1.70 -1.83
N GLN A 67 -2.70 -0.40 -1.84
CA GLN A 67 -2.39 0.31 -0.60
C GLN A 67 -3.52 0.23 0.42
N THR A 68 -4.77 0.33 -0.03
CA THR A 68 -5.92 0.23 0.88
C THR A 68 -5.97 -1.14 1.55
N GLY A 69 -5.77 -2.22 0.78
CA GLY A 69 -5.69 -3.59 1.30
C GLY A 69 -4.54 -3.77 2.30
N ALA A 70 -3.34 -3.30 1.93
CA ALA A 70 -2.17 -3.35 2.80
C ALA A 70 -2.39 -2.61 4.14
N LEU A 71 -3.03 -1.43 4.11
CA LEU A 71 -3.36 -0.67 5.33
C LEU A 71 -4.43 -1.36 6.18
N VAL A 72 -5.38 -2.08 5.57
CA VAL A 72 -6.38 -2.87 6.30
C VAL A 72 -5.71 -4.02 7.06
N HIS A 73 -4.75 -4.72 6.44
CA HIS A 73 -3.96 -5.77 7.11
C HIS A 73 -3.05 -5.19 8.20
N ASP A 74 -2.35 -4.09 7.89
CA ASP A 74 -1.47 -3.40 8.83
C ASP A 74 -2.22 -2.96 10.10
N ASP A 75 -3.44 -2.41 9.96
CA ASP A 75 -4.28 -2.03 11.10
C ASP A 75 -4.67 -3.21 12.00
N ILE A 76 -4.82 -4.41 11.43
CA ILE A 76 -5.10 -5.63 12.20
C ILE A 76 -3.83 -6.10 12.93
N ILE A 77 -2.69 -6.12 12.24
CA ILE A 77 -1.39 -6.53 12.81
C ILE A 77 -0.99 -5.60 13.94
N ASP A 78 -1.17 -4.30 13.76
CA ASP A 78 -0.84 -3.25 14.74
C ASP A 78 -1.93 -3.06 15.81
N ASP A 79 -3.04 -3.78 15.74
CA ASP A 79 -4.23 -3.58 16.61
C ASP A 79 -4.68 -2.11 16.66
N SER A 80 -4.65 -1.42 15.53
CA SER A 80 -4.95 0.00 15.43
C SER A 80 -6.45 0.27 15.50
N ASP A 81 -6.88 1.14 16.40
CA ASP A 81 -8.29 1.50 16.51
C ASP A 81 -8.78 2.43 15.40
N LEU A 82 -7.91 3.31 14.92
CA LEU A 82 -8.26 4.37 13.99
C LEU A 82 -7.33 4.42 12.78
N ARG A 83 -7.92 4.69 11.60
CA ARG A 83 -7.22 5.06 10.38
C ARG A 83 -7.79 6.35 9.80
N ARG A 84 -6.96 7.39 9.63
CA ARG A 84 -7.38 8.71 9.11
C ARG A 84 -8.55 9.32 9.89
N GLY A 85 -8.56 9.15 11.21
CA GLY A 85 -9.61 9.70 12.10
C GLY A 85 -10.94 8.94 12.09
N LYS A 86 -11.05 7.82 11.35
CA LYS A 86 -12.20 6.91 11.35
C LYS A 86 -11.81 5.57 11.99
N PRO A 87 -12.76 4.77 12.48
CA PRO A 87 -12.46 3.41 12.92
C PRO A 87 -11.74 2.63 11.81
N SER A 88 -10.71 1.85 12.19
CA SER A 88 -10.08 0.88 11.29
C SER A 88 -11.10 -0.14 10.80
N ALA A 89 -10.82 -0.85 9.70
CA ALA A 89 -11.80 -1.74 9.09
C ALA A 89 -12.26 -2.84 10.05
N HIS A 90 -11.32 -3.51 10.74
CA HIS A 90 -11.65 -4.58 11.70
C HIS A 90 -12.46 -4.05 12.89
N ARG A 91 -12.19 -2.83 13.39
CA ARG A 91 -12.97 -2.20 14.46
C ARG A 91 -14.38 -1.80 14.00
N ALA A 92 -14.52 -1.29 12.77
CA ALA A 92 -15.84 -1.02 12.19
C ALA A 92 -16.68 -2.28 12.05
N PHE A 93 -16.08 -3.39 11.60
CA PHE A 93 -16.74 -4.69 11.51
C PHE A 93 -17.06 -5.28 12.88
N SER A 94 -16.16 -5.19 13.86
CA SER A 94 -16.41 -5.65 15.23
C SER A 94 -17.62 -4.95 15.83
N THR A 95 -17.73 -3.64 15.64
CA THR A 95 -18.89 -2.86 16.07
C THR A 95 -20.17 -3.29 15.35
N GLY A 96 -20.12 -3.43 14.02
CA GLY A 96 -21.29 -3.77 13.21
C GLY A 96 -21.80 -5.20 13.41
N THR A 97 -20.92 -6.13 13.81
CA THR A 97 -21.25 -7.55 14.04
C THR A 97 -21.40 -7.89 15.52
N HIS A 98 -21.07 -6.98 16.43
CA HIS A 98 -20.97 -7.22 17.87
C HIS A 98 -20.03 -8.39 18.22
N SER A 99 -18.96 -8.59 17.41
CA SER A 99 -18.01 -9.68 17.62
C SER A 99 -16.62 -9.29 17.10
N GLU A 100 -15.64 -9.25 17.99
CA GLU A 100 -14.24 -8.97 17.62
C GLU A 100 -13.67 -10.04 16.68
N ALA A 101 -13.92 -11.31 16.97
CA ALA A 101 -13.42 -12.41 16.13
C ALA A 101 -13.95 -12.34 14.69
N ILE A 102 -15.25 -12.01 14.53
CA ILE A 102 -15.84 -11.81 13.18
C ILE A 102 -15.27 -10.53 12.56
N GLY A 103 -15.12 -9.46 13.33
CA GLY A 103 -14.54 -8.21 12.86
C GLY A 103 -13.13 -8.37 12.29
N HIS A 104 -12.26 -9.09 13.00
CA HIS A 104 -10.92 -9.43 12.52
C HIS A 104 -10.96 -10.28 11.25
N GLY A 105 -11.80 -11.36 11.24
CA GLY A 105 -11.96 -12.21 10.07
C GLY A 105 -12.43 -11.45 8.82
N LEU A 106 -13.42 -10.55 8.97
CA LEU A 106 -13.89 -9.70 7.87
C LEU A 106 -12.84 -8.68 7.43
N GLY A 107 -12.03 -8.18 8.37
CA GLY A 107 -10.90 -7.29 8.04
C GLY A 107 -9.85 -7.99 7.18
N ILE A 108 -9.43 -9.21 7.55
CA ILE A 108 -8.51 -10.02 6.76
C ILE A 108 -9.07 -10.25 5.35
N MET A 109 -10.32 -10.69 5.26
CA MET A 109 -10.95 -10.93 3.95
C MET A 109 -11.08 -9.67 3.11
N LEU A 110 -11.36 -8.51 3.72
CA LEU A 110 -11.38 -7.25 2.99
C LEU A 110 -10.00 -6.89 2.42
N GLY A 111 -8.93 -7.07 3.19
CA GLY A 111 -7.56 -6.85 2.72
C GLY A 111 -7.22 -7.73 1.52
N ASP A 112 -7.53 -9.04 1.60
CA ASP A 112 -7.32 -10.01 0.51
C ASP A 112 -8.14 -9.67 -0.73
N MET A 113 -9.41 -9.28 -0.57
CA MET A 113 -10.27 -8.86 -1.68
C MET A 113 -9.72 -7.62 -2.38
N LEU A 114 -9.20 -6.65 -1.64
CA LEU A 114 -8.60 -5.44 -2.21
C LEU A 114 -7.26 -5.74 -2.91
N ALA A 115 -6.43 -6.60 -2.35
CA ALA A 115 -5.20 -7.05 -3.00
C ALA A 115 -5.50 -7.78 -4.32
N THR A 116 -6.47 -8.68 -4.33
CA THR A 116 -6.93 -9.37 -5.55
C THR A 116 -7.53 -8.40 -6.57
N ALA A 117 -8.37 -7.46 -6.12
CA ALA A 117 -8.95 -6.43 -7.00
C ALA A 117 -7.88 -5.55 -7.64
N SER A 118 -6.81 -5.22 -6.90
CA SER A 118 -5.65 -4.50 -7.45
C SER A 118 -5.02 -5.24 -8.63
N VAL A 119 -4.83 -6.56 -8.52
CA VAL A 119 -4.28 -7.39 -9.61
C VAL A 119 -5.24 -7.42 -10.80
N ASP A 120 -6.55 -7.60 -10.58
CA ASP A 120 -7.55 -7.64 -11.64
C ASP A 120 -7.65 -6.31 -12.41
N ILE A 121 -7.60 -5.18 -11.72
CA ILE A 121 -7.59 -3.85 -12.33
C ILE A 121 -6.30 -3.65 -13.15
N ALA A 122 -5.15 -4.00 -12.58
CA ALA A 122 -3.86 -3.82 -13.25
C ALA A 122 -3.69 -4.73 -14.46
N ASP A 123 -4.16 -5.99 -14.42
CA ASP A 123 -4.13 -6.91 -15.57
C ASP A 123 -4.98 -6.38 -16.73
N LYS A 124 -6.19 -5.89 -16.43
CA LYS A 124 -7.05 -5.25 -17.42
C LYS A 124 -6.44 -3.99 -18.03
N ALA A 125 -5.77 -3.17 -17.22
CA ALA A 125 -5.04 -1.99 -17.69
C ALA A 125 -3.86 -2.40 -18.57
N ALA A 126 -3.05 -3.34 -18.09
CA ALA A 126 -1.86 -3.83 -18.76
C ALA A 126 -2.16 -4.45 -20.14
N SER A 127 -3.32 -5.11 -20.31
CA SER A 127 -3.74 -5.68 -21.58
C SER A 127 -3.84 -4.67 -22.72
N LYS A 128 -3.92 -3.38 -22.41
CA LYS A 128 -3.99 -2.27 -23.36
C LYS A 128 -2.63 -1.62 -23.62
N LEU A 129 -1.58 -1.97 -22.84
CA LEU A 129 -0.25 -1.37 -22.90
C LEU A 129 0.73 -2.22 -23.69
N THR A 130 1.73 -1.58 -24.32
CA THR A 130 2.76 -2.26 -25.14
C THR A 130 3.58 -3.25 -24.30
N HIS A 131 3.95 -2.88 -23.06
CA HIS A 131 4.70 -3.71 -22.11
C HIS A 131 3.82 -4.29 -21.02
N GLY A 132 2.57 -4.65 -21.33
CA GLY A 132 1.58 -5.08 -20.33
C GLY A 132 2.02 -6.28 -19.48
N SER A 133 2.68 -7.29 -20.08
CA SER A 133 3.21 -8.44 -19.31
C SER A 133 4.28 -8.03 -18.30
N ASP A 134 5.11 -7.04 -18.62
CA ASP A 134 6.13 -6.53 -17.70
C ASP A 134 5.50 -5.71 -16.57
N VAL A 135 4.42 -4.95 -16.85
CA VAL A 135 3.63 -4.24 -15.85
C VAL A 135 3.02 -5.22 -14.85
N VAL A 136 2.40 -6.30 -15.31
CA VAL A 136 1.84 -7.34 -14.41
C VAL A 136 2.94 -8.00 -13.59
N ALA A 137 4.08 -8.33 -14.21
CA ALA A 137 5.21 -8.92 -13.51
C ALA A 137 5.78 -7.98 -12.43
N ALA A 138 5.89 -6.69 -12.73
CA ALA A 138 6.33 -5.66 -11.77
C ALA A 138 5.33 -5.49 -10.62
N LEU A 139 4.02 -5.51 -10.89
CA LEU A 139 2.99 -5.46 -9.85
C LEU A 139 3.08 -6.66 -8.89
N LEU A 140 3.15 -7.88 -9.44
CA LEU A 140 3.28 -9.09 -8.62
C LEU A 140 4.59 -9.12 -7.83
N ASN A 141 5.66 -8.53 -8.38
CA ASN A 141 6.91 -8.36 -7.64
C ASN A 141 6.74 -7.36 -6.48
N MET A 142 6.06 -6.24 -6.71
CA MET A 142 5.74 -5.26 -5.67
C MET A 142 4.94 -5.91 -4.52
N HIS A 143 3.91 -6.71 -4.82
CA HIS A 143 3.16 -7.44 -3.79
C HIS A 143 4.08 -8.29 -2.92
N ARG A 144 4.93 -9.14 -3.55
CA ARG A 144 5.90 -9.97 -2.81
C ARG A 144 6.90 -9.16 -1.98
N GLU A 145 7.39 -8.04 -2.53
CA GLU A 145 8.32 -7.17 -1.80
C GLU A 145 7.68 -6.60 -0.53
N VAL A 146 6.42 -6.14 -0.61
CA VAL A 146 5.68 -5.62 0.55
C VAL A 146 5.37 -6.70 1.57
N GLU A 147 4.95 -7.89 1.12
CA GLU A 147 4.67 -9.03 2.00
C GLU A 147 5.94 -9.46 2.77
N VAL A 148 7.08 -9.58 2.08
CA VAL A 148 8.38 -9.82 2.72
C VAL A 148 8.72 -8.69 3.68
N GLY A 149 8.51 -7.44 3.28
CA GLY A 149 8.73 -6.27 4.13
C GLY A 149 7.91 -6.29 5.41
N GLN A 150 6.66 -6.75 5.35
CA GLN A 150 5.80 -6.90 6.53
C GLN A 150 6.30 -8.01 7.47
N VAL A 151 6.80 -9.12 6.92
CA VAL A 151 7.44 -10.19 7.72
C VAL A 151 8.70 -9.67 8.42
N LEU A 152 9.53 -8.92 7.70
CA LEU A 152 10.75 -8.32 8.27
C LEU A 152 10.43 -7.30 9.37
N ASP A 153 9.37 -6.52 9.19
CA ASP A 153 8.90 -5.54 10.15
C ASP A 153 8.52 -6.20 11.50
N LEU A 154 7.80 -7.30 11.44
CA LEU A 154 7.50 -8.11 12.63
C LEU A 154 8.75 -8.78 13.22
N ALA A 155 9.70 -9.22 12.36
CA ALA A 155 10.92 -9.85 12.83
C ALA A 155 11.84 -8.89 13.59
N VAL A 156 11.93 -7.62 13.16
CA VAL A 156 12.74 -6.59 13.82
C VAL A 156 12.25 -6.34 15.27
N GLU A 157 10.96 -6.47 15.54
CA GLU A 157 10.42 -6.34 16.90
C GLU A 157 10.92 -7.41 17.88
N LEU A 158 11.46 -8.52 17.37
CA LEU A 158 12.04 -9.60 18.16
C LEU A 158 13.55 -9.42 18.40
N ASN A 159 14.19 -8.44 17.77
CA ASN A 159 15.62 -8.22 17.92
C ASN A 159 15.94 -7.60 19.31
N PRO A 160 17.05 -8.01 19.94
CA PRO A 160 17.56 -7.32 21.10
C PRO A 160 17.86 -5.84 20.81
N LEU A 161 17.63 -4.97 21.81
CA LEU A 161 17.89 -3.52 21.70
C LEU A 161 19.29 -3.11 22.18
N ASP A 162 20.29 -4.01 22.08
CA ASP A 162 21.62 -3.86 22.62
C ASP A 162 22.67 -3.41 21.58
N ASP A 163 22.35 -3.52 20.28
CA ASP A 163 23.21 -3.03 19.20
C ASP A 163 22.46 -2.02 18.31
N PRO A 164 22.69 -0.70 18.51
CA PRO A 164 22.02 0.34 17.74
C PRO A 164 22.34 0.30 16.24
N ASP A 165 23.54 -0.09 15.84
CA ASP A 165 23.96 -0.10 14.43
C ASP A 165 23.23 -1.23 13.69
N GLU A 166 23.10 -2.42 14.32
CA GLU A 166 22.34 -3.53 13.77
C GLU A 166 20.84 -3.18 13.65
N LEU A 167 20.28 -2.49 14.65
CA LEU A 167 18.88 -2.05 14.61
C LEU A 167 18.63 -1.03 13.49
N VAL A 168 19.53 -0.09 13.27
CA VAL A 168 19.43 0.88 12.14
C VAL A 168 19.48 0.15 10.82
N GLU A 169 20.41 -0.80 10.63
CA GLU A 169 20.50 -1.59 9.40
C GLU A 169 19.21 -2.39 9.15
N ALA A 170 18.71 -3.07 10.18
CA ALA A 170 17.45 -3.83 10.11
C ALA A 170 16.26 -2.94 9.76
N SER A 171 16.13 -1.77 10.38
CA SER A 171 15.06 -0.81 10.10
C SER A 171 15.14 -0.26 8.67
N LEU A 172 16.31 0.11 8.19
CA LEU A 172 16.50 0.56 6.80
C LEU A 172 16.16 -0.55 5.79
N ASN A 173 16.43 -1.81 6.14
CA ASN A 173 16.05 -2.95 5.32
C ASN A 173 14.52 -3.12 5.27
N VAL A 174 13.82 -2.98 6.41
CA VAL A 174 12.34 -2.95 6.43
C VAL A 174 11.81 -1.82 5.56
N PHE A 175 12.34 -0.60 5.69
CA PHE A 175 11.90 0.56 4.88
C PHE A 175 12.04 0.30 3.38
N ARG A 176 13.13 -0.37 2.97
CA ARG A 176 13.33 -0.76 1.58
C ARG A 176 12.23 -1.68 1.08
N TRP A 177 11.92 -2.74 1.83
CA TRP A 177 11.00 -3.79 1.40
C TRP A 177 9.54 -3.42 1.63
N LYS A 178 9.20 -2.92 2.82
CA LYS A 178 7.82 -2.57 3.20
C LYS A 178 7.36 -1.25 2.58
N THR A 179 8.21 -0.19 2.61
CA THR A 179 7.77 1.17 2.25
C THR A 179 8.23 1.60 0.87
N ALA A 180 9.54 1.58 0.58
CA ALA A 180 10.07 2.11 -0.67
C ALA A 180 9.59 1.29 -1.89
N SER A 181 9.45 -0.03 -1.76
CA SER A 181 9.03 -0.92 -2.84
C SER A 181 7.74 -0.45 -3.51
N TYR A 182 6.68 -0.21 -2.73
CA TYR A 182 5.36 0.13 -3.28
C TYR A 182 5.01 1.63 -3.24
N THR A 183 5.75 2.42 -2.44
CA THR A 183 5.47 3.87 -2.32
C THR A 183 6.13 4.66 -3.43
N THR A 184 7.33 4.26 -3.84
CA THR A 184 8.14 5.03 -4.79
C THR A 184 8.68 4.19 -5.93
N ILE A 185 9.29 3.03 -5.67
CA ILE A 185 9.95 2.23 -6.71
C ILE A 185 8.93 1.72 -7.75
N ALA A 186 7.93 0.95 -7.32
CA ALA A 186 6.95 0.38 -8.23
C ALA A 186 6.11 1.43 -8.99
N PRO A 187 5.61 2.52 -8.36
CA PRO A 187 4.93 3.59 -9.10
C PRO A 187 5.78 4.22 -10.21
N LEU A 188 7.07 4.47 -9.95
CA LEU A 188 7.99 4.98 -10.98
C LEU A 188 8.19 3.96 -12.09
N GLU A 189 8.40 2.68 -11.75
CA GLU A 189 8.57 1.58 -12.70
C GLU A 189 7.33 1.42 -13.59
N PHE A 190 6.13 1.46 -13.03
CA PHE A 190 4.87 1.34 -13.78
C PHE A 190 4.70 2.47 -14.81
N GLY A 191 4.98 3.71 -14.42
CA GLY A 191 4.92 4.84 -15.34
C GLY A 191 5.90 4.70 -16.50
N MET A 192 7.14 4.24 -16.24
CA MET A 192 8.15 4.00 -17.28
C MET A 192 7.77 2.85 -18.22
N LEU A 193 7.30 1.72 -17.68
CA LEU A 193 6.83 0.59 -18.48
C LEU A 193 5.66 0.97 -19.38
N ALA A 194 4.68 1.70 -18.83
CA ALA A 194 3.54 2.20 -19.61
C ALA A 194 3.99 3.20 -20.69
N ALA A 195 5.06 3.97 -20.46
CA ALA A 195 5.65 4.88 -21.43
C ALA A 195 6.45 4.17 -22.55
N GLY A 196 6.62 2.84 -22.45
CA GLY A 196 7.34 2.06 -23.44
C GLY A 196 8.83 1.85 -23.14
N ILE A 197 9.29 2.19 -21.92
CA ILE A 197 10.65 1.89 -21.48
C ILE A 197 10.78 0.40 -21.22
N GLY A 198 11.87 -0.22 -21.67
CA GLY A 198 12.13 -1.63 -21.45
C GLY A 198 12.31 -1.99 -19.97
N LYS A 199 11.90 -3.20 -19.59
CA LYS A 199 11.83 -3.69 -18.21
C LYS A 199 13.10 -3.43 -17.39
N ASP A 200 14.28 -3.79 -17.92
CA ASP A 200 15.53 -3.70 -17.17
C ASP A 200 15.93 -2.24 -16.91
N ASP A 201 15.73 -1.37 -17.88
CA ASP A 201 16.01 0.06 -17.77
C ASP A 201 14.99 0.74 -16.86
N ALA A 202 13.70 0.40 -16.95
CA ALA A 202 12.65 0.90 -16.08
C ALA A 202 12.95 0.53 -14.61
N ARG A 203 13.24 -0.74 -14.31
CA ARG A 203 13.58 -1.20 -12.97
C ARG A 203 14.85 -0.53 -12.43
N LYS A 204 15.90 -0.43 -13.25
CA LYS A 204 17.16 0.21 -12.86
C LYS A 204 16.96 1.69 -12.48
N GLN A 205 16.22 2.44 -13.29
CA GLN A 205 15.95 3.85 -13.03
C GLN A 205 15.01 4.04 -11.83
N ALA A 206 13.97 3.20 -11.73
CA ALA A 206 13.05 3.21 -10.61
C ALA A 206 13.76 2.95 -9.27
N LEU A 207 14.72 2.02 -9.24
CA LEU A 207 15.55 1.77 -8.05
C LEU A 207 16.48 2.95 -7.75
N ALA A 208 17.13 3.53 -8.74
CA ALA A 208 18.07 4.63 -8.54
C ALA A 208 17.42 5.87 -7.92
N VAL A 209 16.18 6.16 -8.27
CA VAL A 209 15.43 7.33 -7.75
C VAL A 209 14.50 6.92 -6.61
N GLY A 210 13.76 5.84 -6.77
CA GLY A 210 12.71 5.42 -5.86
C GLY A 210 13.23 4.93 -4.51
N LEU A 211 14.36 4.22 -4.47
CA LEU A 211 14.89 3.72 -3.21
C LEU A 211 15.28 4.84 -2.25
N PRO A 212 16.17 5.80 -2.59
CA PRO A 212 16.51 6.87 -1.67
C PRO A 212 15.30 7.76 -1.33
N LEU A 213 14.39 7.98 -2.28
CA LEU A 213 13.17 8.76 -2.03
C LEU A 213 12.24 8.04 -1.03
N GLY A 214 12.07 6.72 -1.15
CA GLY A 214 11.24 5.93 -0.25
C GLY A 214 11.82 5.83 1.17
N LEU A 215 13.15 5.69 1.29
CA LEU A 215 13.82 5.74 2.59
C LEU A 215 13.64 7.10 3.26
N ALA A 216 13.86 8.19 2.52
CA ALA A 216 13.67 9.55 3.03
C ALA A 216 12.20 9.82 3.43
N PHE A 217 11.24 9.27 2.67
CA PHE A 217 9.82 9.36 2.99
C PHE A 217 9.50 8.69 4.33
N GLN A 218 9.97 7.45 4.55
CA GLN A 218 9.72 6.73 5.81
C GLN A 218 10.41 7.41 6.99
N LEU A 219 11.69 7.78 6.86
CA LEU A 219 12.40 8.52 7.91
C LEU A 219 11.71 9.84 8.29
N ALA A 220 11.15 10.55 7.30
CA ALA A 220 10.39 11.76 7.58
C ALA A 220 9.07 11.47 8.30
N ASP A 221 8.38 10.35 7.96
CA ASP A 221 7.14 9.94 8.63
C ASP A 221 7.41 9.54 10.08
N ASP A 222 8.46 8.77 10.34
CA ASP A 222 8.88 8.37 11.69
C ASP A 222 9.32 9.58 12.52
N LEU A 223 10.10 10.50 11.93
CA LEU A 223 10.48 11.73 12.62
C LEU A 223 9.25 12.57 12.99
N LEU A 224 8.26 12.65 12.12
CA LEU A 224 7.00 13.33 12.43
C LEU A 224 6.20 12.64 13.54
N ASP A 225 6.37 11.34 13.74
CA ASP A 225 5.75 10.62 14.86
C ASP A 225 6.39 11.00 16.19
N VAL A 226 7.69 11.27 16.19
CA VAL A 226 8.44 11.65 17.42
C VAL A 226 8.27 13.13 17.75
N VAL A 227 8.42 14.04 16.75
CA VAL A 227 8.50 15.50 17.00
C VAL A 227 7.23 16.26 16.59
N GLY A 228 6.30 15.59 15.90
CA GLY A 228 5.05 16.21 15.41
C GLY A 228 4.11 16.60 16.54
N SER A 229 3.25 17.60 16.29
CA SER A 229 2.14 17.91 17.19
C SER A 229 0.88 17.16 16.78
N SER A 230 0.04 16.80 17.77
CA SER A 230 -1.25 16.13 17.54
C SER A 230 -2.21 16.90 16.62
N SER A 231 -1.96 18.20 16.42
CA SER A 231 -2.73 19.04 15.47
C SER A 231 -2.39 18.80 14.01
N ILE A 232 -1.25 18.18 13.71
CA ILE A 232 -0.75 17.92 12.35
C ILE A 232 -1.06 16.48 11.91
N ARG A 233 -1.26 15.57 12.86
CA ARG A 233 -1.52 14.14 12.63
C ARG A 233 -2.90 13.70 13.09
N ALA A 234 -3.49 12.79 12.32
CA ALA A 234 -4.72 12.08 12.70
C ALA A 234 -4.50 10.90 13.68
N LYS A 235 -3.24 10.69 14.14
CA LYS A 235 -2.84 9.70 15.15
C LYS A 235 -2.25 10.38 16.39
N PRO A 236 -2.30 9.77 17.60
CA PRO A 236 -1.56 10.24 18.78
C PRO A 236 -0.05 10.27 18.47
N VAL A 237 0.65 11.30 18.97
CA VAL A 237 2.11 11.41 18.87
C VAL A 237 2.77 10.36 19.77
N GLY A 238 3.85 9.74 19.29
CA GLY A 238 4.61 8.76 20.06
C GLY A 238 3.98 7.36 20.11
N GLY A 239 3.10 7.01 19.19
CA GLY A 239 2.48 5.68 19.11
C GLY A 239 3.50 4.55 18.94
N ASP A 240 4.53 4.79 18.14
CA ASP A 240 5.61 3.81 17.91
C ASP A 240 6.57 3.73 19.10
N ILE A 241 6.84 4.86 19.78
CA ILE A 241 7.62 4.88 21.03
C ILE A 241 6.87 4.15 22.14
N ALA A 242 5.54 4.36 22.27
CA ALA A 242 4.73 3.71 23.29
C ALA A 242 4.66 2.19 23.13
N LYS A 243 4.81 1.68 21.90
CA LYS A 243 4.90 0.25 21.61
C LYS A 243 6.31 -0.32 21.82
N ALA A 244 7.29 0.49 22.28
CA ALA A 244 8.71 0.11 22.39
C ALA A 244 9.24 -0.54 21.10
N SER A 245 8.77 -0.06 19.96
CA SER A 245 9.14 -0.59 18.65
C SER A 245 10.60 -0.26 18.34
N ALA A 246 11.37 -1.25 17.91
CA ALA A 246 12.75 -1.09 17.45
C ALA A 246 12.89 -0.13 16.26
N ARG A 247 11.78 0.34 15.68
CA ARG A 247 11.72 1.28 14.55
C ARG A 247 12.08 2.72 14.91
N CYS A 248 12.15 3.06 16.22
CA CYS A 248 12.37 4.43 16.68
C CYS A 248 13.82 4.76 17.06
N PHE A 249 14.77 3.90 16.73
CA PHE A 249 16.19 4.08 17.11
C PHE A 249 17.12 4.15 15.92
#